data_d5e2bf984e09d1e8615ab3fabedebd91
#
_entry.id   d5e2bf984e09d1e8615ab3fabedebd91
#
_cell.length_a   1.000
_cell.length_b   1.000
_cell.length_c   1.000
_cell.angle_alpha   90.00
_cell.angle_beta   90.00
_cell.angle_gamma   90.00
#
_symmetry.space_group_name_H-M   'P 1'
#
loop_
_entity.id
_entity.type
_entity.pdbx_description
1 polymer ?
#
loop_
_entity_poly.entity_id
_entity_poly.type
_entity_poly.pdbx_seq_one_letter_code
_entity_poly.pdbx_strand_id
1 'polypeptide(L)'
;DNTLTIYAGEQGRAAKVYLKNFQFEDCELGIFDTHKLSKLLSITNGELLITAEKTHKVYTKLHIADSNFDLNYSLADIFVIPKATYYQEIEDPDVSIDLDKENIDALIKAKTALADQSNLLVKTTENLDGTTVCEFTFGDIENFSNKVTYTLQGDIKVSDLELPFFSNVPFLSKTK
;
A
#
# COMPACT_ATOMS: atom_id res chain seq x y z
N ASP A 1 17.01 -7.80 -8.76
CA ASP A 1 16.35 -6.92 -7.78
C ASP A 1 15.22 -7.65 -7.10
N ASN A 2 15.23 -7.67 -5.75
CA ASN A 2 14.16 -8.27 -4.94
C ASN A 2 12.97 -7.31 -4.81
N THR A 3 12.50 -6.77 -5.94
CA THR A 3 11.43 -5.77 -5.96
C THR A 3 10.18 -6.36 -6.58
N LEU A 4 9.07 -6.26 -5.88
CA LEU A 4 7.75 -6.57 -6.40
C LEU A 4 7.00 -5.27 -6.64
N THR A 5 6.59 -5.02 -7.87
CA THR A 5 5.72 -3.88 -8.20
C THR A 5 4.33 -4.39 -8.52
N ILE A 6 3.34 -3.85 -7.83
CA ILE A 6 1.94 -4.22 -7.98
C ILE A 6 1.19 -3.05 -8.60
N TYR A 7 0.50 -3.29 -9.70
CA TYR A 7 -0.35 -2.30 -10.37
C TYR A 7 -1.82 -2.69 -10.25
N ALA A 8 -2.66 -1.76 -9.83
CA ALA A 8 -4.11 -1.92 -9.84
C ALA A 8 -4.71 -0.98 -10.90
N GLY A 9 -5.18 -1.58 -12.02
CA GLY A 9 -5.46 -0.85 -13.26
C GLY A 9 -6.52 0.22 -13.19
N GLU A 10 -7.65 -0.01 -12.49
CA GLU A 10 -8.81 0.89 -12.57
C GLU A 10 -8.70 2.18 -11.73
N GLN A 11 -7.76 2.28 -10.81
CA GLN A 11 -7.68 3.39 -9.85
C GLN A 11 -6.33 4.10 -9.82
N GLY A 12 -5.45 3.83 -10.78
CA GLY A 12 -4.12 4.44 -10.81
C GLY A 12 -3.28 4.16 -9.56
N ARG A 13 -3.54 3.06 -8.87
CA ARG A 13 -2.80 2.67 -7.66
C ARG A 13 -1.64 1.76 -8.02
N ALA A 14 -0.47 2.09 -7.50
CA ALA A 14 0.70 1.23 -7.58
C ALA A 14 1.35 1.08 -6.21
N ALA A 15 1.96 -0.06 -5.96
CA ALA A 15 2.77 -0.30 -4.79
C ALA A 15 4.08 -0.96 -5.22
N LYS A 16 5.19 -0.46 -4.69
CA LYS A 16 6.53 -1.04 -4.88
C LYS A 16 6.99 -1.58 -3.53
N VAL A 17 7.32 -2.85 -3.49
CA VAL A 17 7.70 -3.54 -2.24
C VAL A 17 9.06 -4.17 -2.43
N TYR A 18 9.96 -3.95 -1.48
CA TYR A 18 11.25 -4.62 -1.42
C TYR A 18 11.10 -5.86 -0.54
N LEU A 19 11.31 -7.04 -1.13
CA LEU A 19 11.19 -8.31 -0.43
C LEU A 19 12.56 -8.78 0.06
N LYS A 20 12.66 -9.09 1.35
CA LYS A 20 13.86 -9.71 1.93
C LYS A 20 13.81 -11.21 1.68
N ASN A 21 14.98 -11.79 1.33
CA ASN A 21 15.13 -13.25 1.10
C ASN A 21 14.18 -13.82 0.02
N PHE A 22 13.86 -13.01 -0.98
CA PHE A 22 13.02 -13.40 -2.09
C PHE A 22 13.87 -13.51 -3.36
N GLN A 23 13.77 -14.63 -4.05
CA GLN A 23 14.39 -14.84 -5.37
C GLN A 23 13.32 -15.34 -6.32
N PHE A 24 13.07 -14.57 -7.35
CA PHE A 24 12.16 -14.91 -8.42
C PHE A 24 12.68 -14.37 -9.74
N GLU A 25 12.35 -15.01 -10.86
CA GLU A 25 12.74 -14.50 -12.18
C GLU A 25 12.01 -13.18 -12.49
N ASP A 26 12.67 -12.29 -13.23
CA ASP A 26 12.03 -11.05 -13.68
C ASP A 26 10.88 -11.40 -14.64
N CYS A 27 9.66 -11.08 -14.22
CA CYS A 27 8.47 -11.41 -14.98
C CYS A 27 7.28 -10.51 -14.61
N GLU A 28 6.27 -10.53 -15.48
CA GLU A 28 4.96 -9.96 -15.20
C GLU A 28 3.95 -11.10 -15.04
N LEU A 29 3.16 -11.04 -13.97
CA LEU A 29 2.14 -12.02 -13.64
C LEU A 29 0.76 -11.37 -13.61
N GLY A 30 -0.18 -11.95 -14.33
CA GLY A 30 -1.57 -11.52 -14.36
C GLY A 30 -2.36 -12.05 -13.18
N ILE A 31 -2.74 -11.21 -12.20
CA ILE A 31 -3.58 -11.61 -11.07
C ILE A 31 -4.94 -10.96 -11.20
N PHE A 32 -5.93 -11.76 -11.57
CA PHE A 32 -7.31 -11.27 -11.75
C PHE A 32 -8.02 -11.03 -10.41
N ASP A 33 -7.83 -11.94 -9.44
CA ASP A 33 -8.49 -11.88 -8.14
C ASP A 33 -7.47 -11.86 -7.00
N THR A 34 -7.03 -10.65 -6.64
CA THR A 34 -6.06 -10.43 -5.55
C THR A 34 -6.63 -10.84 -4.19
N HIS A 35 -7.96 -10.75 -4.00
CA HIS A 35 -8.59 -11.15 -2.74
C HIS A 35 -8.54 -12.66 -2.54
N LYS A 36 -8.78 -13.43 -3.60
CA LYS A 36 -8.66 -14.88 -3.58
C LYS A 36 -7.22 -15.32 -3.33
N LEU A 37 -6.25 -14.70 -4.02
CA LEU A 37 -4.84 -14.99 -3.79
C LEU A 37 -4.43 -14.68 -2.34
N SER A 38 -4.84 -13.52 -1.80
CA SER A 38 -4.57 -13.13 -0.42
C SER A 38 -5.15 -14.12 0.59
N LYS A 39 -6.38 -14.63 0.36
CA LYS A 39 -6.98 -15.68 1.20
C LYS A 39 -6.22 -16.99 1.14
N LEU A 40 -5.78 -17.40 -0.04
CA LEU A 40 -4.97 -18.61 -0.20
C LEU A 40 -3.62 -18.49 0.50
N LEU A 41 -2.95 -17.34 0.35
CA LEU A 41 -1.70 -17.08 1.08
C LEU A 41 -1.87 -17.01 2.59
N SER A 42 -3.06 -16.64 3.09
CA SER A 42 -3.31 -16.54 4.53
C SER A 42 -3.37 -17.89 5.26
N ILE A 43 -3.52 -19.00 4.53
CA ILE A 43 -3.50 -20.35 5.14
C ILE A 43 -2.10 -20.96 5.19
N THR A 44 -1.13 -20.39 4.49
CA THR A 44 0.26 -20.84 4.50
C THR A 44 1.04 -20.27 5.68
N ASN A 45 2.03 -20.98 6.16
CA ASN A 45 2.86 -20.60 7.30
C ASN A 45 4.34 -20.89 7.04
N GLY A 46 5.21 -20.01 7.55
CA GLY A 46 6.65 -20.22 7.49
C GLY A 46 7.27 -19.85 6.14
N GLU A 47 8.26 -20.62 5.71
CA GLU A 47 8.92 -20.41 4.42
C GLU A 47 8.06 -20.93 3.28
N LEU A 48 7.92 -20.12 2.24
CA LEU A 48 7.16 -20.44 1.06
C LEU A 48 8.07 -20.68 -0.14
N LEU A 49 7.82 -21.79 -0.84
CA LEU A 49 8.37 -22.02 -2.16
C LEU A 49 7.36 -21.51 -3.18
N ILE A 50 7.74 -20.51 -3.96
CA ILE A 50 6.89 -19.95 -5.01
C ILE A 50 7.54 -20.19 -6.36
N THR A 51 6.83 -20.84 -7.26
CA THR A 51 7.28 -21.06 -8.64
C THR A 51 6.16 -20.69 -9.62
N ALA A 52 6.53 -20.34 -10.85
CA ALA A 52 5.57 -20.02 -11.89
C ALA A 52 5.68 -21.00 -13.07
N GLU A 53 4.57 -21.52 -13.53
CA GLU A 53 4.48 -22.38 -14.69
C GLU A 53 4.17 -21.57 -15.96
N LYS A 54 4.88 -21.91 -17.05
CA LYS A 54 4.67 -21.33 -18.38
C LYS A 54 4.04 -22.36 -19.33
N THR A 55 3.04 -21.91 -20.07
CA THR A 55 2.52 -22.64 -21.21
C THR A 55 2.65 -21.76 -22.45
N HIS A 56 3.38 -22.22 -23.47
CA HIS A 56 3.66 -21.44 -24.68
C HIS A 56 4.25 -20.04 -24.43
N LYS A 57 5.20 -19.94 -23.49
CA LYS A 57 5.85 -18.70 -23.03
C LYS A 57 4.99 -17.74 -22.21
N VAL A 58 3.74 -18.10 -21.88
CA VAL A 58 2.85 -17.31 -21.02
C VAL A 58 2.80 -17.96 -19.66
N TYR A 59 2.87 -17.15 -18.61
CA TYR A 59 2.68 -17.63 -17.23
C TYR A 59 1.21 -17.95 -17.01
N THR A 60 0.92 -19.19 -16.63
CA THR A 60 -0.45 -19.69 -16.48
C THR A 60 -0.81 -20.04 -15.05
N LYS A 61 0.18 -20.34 -14.21
CA LYS A 61 -0.06 -20.70 -12.81
C LYS A 61 1.06 -20.23 -11.92
N LEU A 62 0.71 -19.91 -10.67
CA LEU A 62 1.62 -19.85 -9.53
C LEU A 62 1.43 -21.11 -8.70
N HIS A 63 2.52 -21.82 -8.47
CA HIS A 63 2.59 -22.89 -7.49
C HIS A 63 3.21 -22.34 -6.22
N ILE A 64 2.51 -22.48 -5.09
CA ILE A 64 2.90 -21.93 -3.80
C ILE A 64 2.81 -23.07 -2.80
N ALA A 65 3.91 -23.45 -2.21
CA ALA A 65 3.97 -24.55 -1.26
C ALA A 65 4.69 -24.17 0.03
N ASP A 66 4.25 -24.73 1.13
CA ASP A 66 4.94 -24.77 2.41
C ASP A 66 5.06 -26.22 2.91
N SER A 67 5.38 -26.45 4.19
CA SER A 67 5.49 -27.79 4.76
C SER A 67 4.19 -28.60 4.75
N ASN A 68 3.03 -27.95 4.67
CA ASN A 68 1.71 -28.56 4.83
C ASN A 68 0.78 -28.33 3.66
N PHE A 69 0.97 -27.25 2.92
CA PHE A 69 0.09 -26.83 1.82
C PHE A 69 0.80 -26.83 0.49
N ASP A 70 0.09 -27.25 -0.52
CA ASP A 70 0.46 -27.20 -1.92
C ASP A 70 -0.68 -26.51 -2.68
N LEU A 71 -0.45 -25.29 -3.15
CA LEU A 71 -1.46 -24.44 -3.75
C LEU A 71 -1.12 -24.16 -5.21
N ASN A 72 -2.12 -24.28 -6.06
CA ASN A 72 -2.05 -23.88 -7.46
C ASN A 72 -3.01 -22.72 -7.71
N TYR A 73 -2.47 -21.56 -8.06
CA TYR A 73 -3.24 -20.38 -8.41
C TYR A 73 -3.17 -20.12 -9.92
N SER A 74 -4.33 -20.13 -10.59
CA SER A 74 -4.40 -19.82 -12.02
C SER A 74 -4.20 -18.34 -12.27
N LEU A 75 -3.25 -18.01 -13.13
CA LEU A 75 -2.98 -16.65 -13.58
C LEU A 75 -3.91 -16.30 -14.75
N ALA A 76 -4.27 -15.04 -14.83
CA ALA A 76 -4.94 -14.48 -15.99
C ALA A 76 -3.94 -14.13 -17.08
N ASP A 77 -4.42 -14.09 -18.31
CA ASP A 77 -3.64 -13.51 -19.39
C ASP A 77 -3.40 -12.02 -19.10
N ILE A 78 -2.15 -11.61 -19.18
CA ILE A 78 -1.74 -10.22 -18.88
C ILE A 78 -2.42 -9.20 -19.80
N PHE A 79 -2.84 -9.63 -21.01
CA PHE A 79 -3.54 -8.76 -21.95
C PHE A 79 -4.97 -8.42 -21.54
N VAL A 80 -5.61 -9.24 -20.70
CA VAL A 80 -6.97 -8.95 -20.20
C VAL A 80 -6.97 -8.15 -18.90
N ILE A 81 -5.80 -7.96 -18.29
CA ILE A 81 -5.68 -7.13 -17.07
C ILE A 81 -5.48 -5.69 -17.49
N PRO A 82 -6.31 -4.76 -17.01
CA PRO A 82 -6.13 -3.34 -17.27
C PRO A 82 -4.74 -2.90 -16.82
N LYS A 83 -3.92 -2.43 -17.75
CA LYS A 83 -2.61 -1.87 -17.40
C LYS A 83 -2.82 -0.52 -16.73
N ALA A 84 -2.26 -0.33 -15.55
CA ALA A 84 -2.11 0.98 -14.97
C ALA A 84 -1.31 1.86 -15.93
N THR A 85 -1.86 3.00 -16.31
CA THR A 85 -1.36 3.78 -17.44
C THR A 85 0.02 4.36 -17.20
N TYR A 86 0.41 4.67 -15.98
CA TYR A 86 1.78 5.05 -15.59
C TYR A 86 1.95 5.02 -14.06
N TYR A 87 2.97 4.36 -13.56
CA TYR A 87 3.58 4.67 -12.28
C TYR A 87 4.86 5.44 -12.58
N GLN A 88 4.86 6.72 -12.30
CA GLN A 88 6.06 7.53 -12.32
C GLN A 88 6.53 7.68 -10.87
N GLU A 89 7.74 7.24 -10.58
CA GLU A 89 8.36 7.47 -9.28
C GLU A 89 8.53 8.98 -9.11
N ILE A 90 8.13 9.51 -7.98
CA ILE A 90 8.34 10.94 -7.67
C ILE A 90 9.79 11.07 -7.23
N GLU A 91 10.64 11.65 -8.09
CA GLU A 91 12.08 11.77 -7.85
C GLU A 91 12.40 12.81 -6.77
N ASP A 92 11.59 13.86 -6.65
CA ASP A 92 11.79 14.98 -5.71
C ASP A 92 10.45 15.40 -5.09
N PRO A 93 9.93 14.64 -4.10
CA PRO A 93 8.64 14.94 -3.49
C PRO A 93 8.71 16.21 -2.63
N ASP A 94 7.62 16.97 -2.60
CA ASP A 94 7.45 18.12 -1.72
C ASP A 94 7.36 17.71 -0.24
N VAL A 95 6.85 16.51 0.01
CA VAL A 95 6.70 15.91 1.34
C VAL A 95 7.10 14.45 1.29
N SER A 96 8.05 14.06 2.14
CA SER A 96 8.46 12.68 2.33
C SER A 96 8.44 12.33 3.81
N ILE A 97 7.67 11.31 4.19
CA ILE A 97 7.51 10.86 5.57
C ILE A 97 7.77 9.37 5.67
N ASP A 98 8.71 9.01 6.53
CA ASP A 98 8.96 7.61 6.86
C ASP A 98 7.93 7.14 7.90
N LEU A 99 7.14 6.15 7.50
CA LEU A 99 6.16 5.51 8.38
C LEU A 99 6.72 4.18 8.88
N ASP A 100 7.25 4.18 10.08
CA ASP A 100 7.59 2.95 10.77
C ASP A 100 6.33 2.21 11.29
N LYS A 101 6.52 1.04 11.86
CA LYS A 101 5.42 0.24 12.39
C LYS A 101 4.64 0.96 13.49
N GLU A 102 5.32 1.71 14.35
CA GLU A 102 4.69 2.43 15.47
C GLU A 102 3.80 3.56 14.95
N ASN A 103 4.31 4.32 13.98
CA ASN A 103 3.56 5.38 13.31
C ASN A 103 2.34 4.85 12.57
N ILE A 104 2.49 3.73 11.85
CA ILE A 104 1.36 3.07 11.15
C ILE A 104 0.31 2.59 12.16
N ASP A 105 0.71 1.94 13.25
CA ASP A 105 -0.21 1.46 14.28
C ASP A 105 -0.94 2.64 14.97
N ALA A 106 -0.28 3.77 15.18
CA ALA A 106 -0.88 4.99 15.73
C ALA A 106 -1.92 5.59 14.77
N LEU A 107 -1.61 5.70 13.48
CA LEU A 107 -2.55 6.19 12.45
C LEU A 107 -3.77 5.27 12.33
N ILE A 108 -3.59 3.94 12.39
CA ILE A 108 -4.71 2.98 12.38
C ILE A 108 -5.59 3.15 13.61
N LYS A 109 -5.01 3.35 14.80
CA LYS A 109 -5.76 3.60 16.04
C LYS A 109 -6.54 4.92 15.95
N ALA A 110 -5.91 5.99 15.46
CA ALA A 110 -6.55 7.29 15.28
C ALA A 110 -7.77 7.19 14.34
N LYS A 111 -7.60 6.52 13.19
CA LYS A 111 -8.70 6.25 12.26
C LYS A 111 -9.82 5.42 12.89
N THR A 112 -9.46 4.38 13.66
CA THR A 112 -10.45 3.46 14.25
C THR A 112 -11.23 4.11 15.37
N ALA A 113 -10.65 5.08 16.09
CA ALA A 113 -11.33 5.84 17.14
C ALA A 113 -12.50 6.68 16.62
N LEU A 114 -12.49 7.02 15.32
CA LEU A 114 -13.53 7.78 14.62
C LEU A 114 -14.07 6.96 13.45
N ALA A 115 -14.50 5.73 13.71
CA ALA A 115 -14.86 4.72 12.69
C ALA A 115 -16.04 5.12 11.79
N ASP A 116 -16.88 6.02 12.24
CA ASP A 116 -18.01 6.62 11.52
C ASP A 116 -17.60 7.71 10.53
N GLN A 117 -16.35 8.18 10.60
CA GLN A 117 -15.84 9.25 9.74
C GLN A 117 -14.74 8.75 8.82
N SER A 118 -14.91 9.00 7.53
CA SER A 118 -13.99 8.53 6.48
C SER A 118 -12.99 9.60 6.01
N ASN A 119 -13.08 10.81 6.53
CA ASN A 119 -12.26 11.92 6.08
C ASN A 119 -10.87 11.89 6.72
N LEU A 120 -9.87 12.10 5.91
CA LEU A 120 -8.49 12.34 6.33
C LEU A 120 -8.01 13.63 5.66
N LEU A 121 -7.54 14.57 6.47
CA LEU A 121 -6.79 15.73 6.00
C LEU A 121 -5.30 15.52 6.31
N VAL A 122 -4.47 15.63 5.30
CA VAL A 122 -3.02 15.71 5.47
C VAL A 122 -2.60 17.16 5.24
N LYS A 123 -1.98 17.77 6.24
CA LYS A 123 -1.56 19.17 6.21
C LYS A 123 -0.11 19.30 6.64
N THR A 124 0.64 20.21 6.01
CA THR A 124 1.94 20.63 6.50
C THR A 124 1.81 21.96 7.23
N THR A 125 2.45 22.07 8.40
CA THR A 125 2.37 23.26 9.25
C THR A 125 3.76 23.64 9.73
N GLU A 126 4.11 24.92 9.61
CA GLU A 126 5.33 25.45 10.20
C GLU A 126 5.09 25.85 11.65
N ASN A 127 5.91 25.33 12.55
CA ASN A 127 5.89 25.65 13.96
C ASN A 127 6.57 27.00 14.23
N LEU A 128 6.39 27.56 15.42
CA LEU A 128 7.01 28.82 15.85
C LEU A 128 8.54 28.77 15.90
N ASP A 129 9.13 27.60 15.97
CA ASP A 129 10.58 27.37 15.96
C ASP A 129 11.16 27.22 14.54
N GLY A 130 10.32 27.36 13.50
CA GLY A 130 10.70 27.21 12.10
C GLY A 130 10.77 25.75 11.61
N THR A 131 10.39 24.76 12.42
CA THR A 131 10.29 23.37 11.97
C THR A 131 8.97 23.13 11.26
N THR A 132 8.98 22.40 10.15
CA THR A 132 7.75 22.01 9.44
C THR A 132 7.38 20.57 9.81
N VAL A 133 6.12 20.34 10.12
CA VAL A 133 5.57 19.05 10.49
C VAL A 133 4.42 18.66 9.55
N CYS A 134 4.13 17.36 9.46
CA CYS A 134 2.99 16.84 8.75
C CYS A 134 1.92 16.34 9.73
N GLU A 135 0.73 16.86 9.61
CA GLU A 135 -0.42 16.55 10.45
C GLU A 135 -1.42 15.67 9.67
N PHE A 136 -1.78 14.55 10.27
CA PHE A 136 -2.81 13.63 9.79
C PHE A 136 -4.06 13.81 10.65
N THR A 137 -5.07 14.50 10.16
CA THR A 137 -6.30 14.74 10.88
C THR A 137 -7.42 13.83 10.36
N PHE A 138 -7.92 12.98 11.24
CA PHE A 138 -9.09 12.13 11.00
C PHE A 138 -10.32 12.77 11.64
N GLY A 139 -11.48 12.64 10.98
CA GLY A 139 -12.75 13.13 11.48
C GLY A 139 -13.21 14.41 10.81
N ASP A 140 -13.88 15.27 11.60
CA ASP A 140 -14.49 16.48 11.07
C ASP A 140 -13.46 17.60 10.85
N ILE A 141 -13.23 17.91 9.60
CA ILE A 141 -12.31 18.97 9.19
C ILE A 141 -12.90 20.36 9.48
N GLU A 142 -14.23 20.48 9.48
CA GLU A 142 -14.95 21.74 9.67
C GLU A 142 -15.15 22.14 11.13
N ASN A 143 -14.68 21.35 12.08
CA ASN A 143 -14.73 21.58 13.54
C ASN A 143 -16.10 21.52 14.22
N PHE A 144 -17.07 20.84 13.63
CA PHE A 144 -18.40 20.66 14.24
C PHE A 144 -18.51 19.37 15.05
N SER A 145 -17.58 18.43 14.92
CA SER A 145 -17.58 17.17 15.66
C SER A 145 -16.17 16.73 16.08
N ASN A 146 -16.03 15.46 16.44
CA ASN A 146 -14.77 14.94 16.96
C ASN A 146 -13.70 14.81 15.86
N LYS A 147 -12.46 15.16 16.19
CA LYS A 147 -11.30 14.96 15.34
C LYS A 147 -10.10 14.45 16.12
N VAL A 148 -9.21 13.73 15.48
CA VAL A 148 -7.91 13.30 16.01
C VAL A 148 -6.84 13.72 15.03
N THR A 149 -5.84 14.42 15.52
CA THR A 149 -4.66 14.82 14.75
C THR A 149 -3.43 14.07 15.24
N TYR A 150 -2.70 13.46 14.33
CA TYR A 150 -1.42 12.81 14.60
C TYR A 150 -0.34 13.51 13.79
N THR A 151 0.73 13.94 14.46
CA THR A 151 1.80 14.77 13.88
C THR A 151 3.06 13.96 13.69
N LEU A 152 3.66 14.06 12.53
CA LEU A 152 4.92 13.42 12.16
C LEU A 152 5.93 14.43 11.62
N GLN A 153 7.20 14.12 11.85
CA GLN A 153 8.32 14.82 11.21
C GLN A 153 8.71 14.10 9.92
N GLY A 154 9.29 14.83 8.98
CA GLY A 154 9.75 14.27 7.72
C GLY A 154 10.59 15.26 6.94
N ASP A 155 10.96 14.91 5.72
CA ASP A 155 11.55 15.84 4.76
C ASP A 155 10.39 16.60 4.07
N ILE A 156 10.15 17.83 4.54
CA ILE A 156 9.01 18.66 4.14
C ILE A 156 9.55 19.95 3.56
N LYS A 157 9.35 20.15 2.26
CA LYS A 157 9.86 21.31 1.51
C LYS A 157 8.84 22.44 1.40
N VAL A 158 7.57 22.12 1.61
CA VAL A 158 6.44 23.04 1.44
C VAL A 158 5.62 23.11 2.71
N SER A 159 5.50 24.31 3.29
CA SER A 159 4.55 24.61 4.37
C SER A 159 3.16 24.94 3.78
N ASP A 160 2.13 24.80 4.60
CA ASP A 160 0.73 25.12 4.28
C ASP A 160 0.12 24.30 3.13
N LEU A 161 0.67 23.11 2.84
CA LEU A 161 0.04 22.14 1.95
C LEU A 161 -1.19 21.52 2.64
N GLU A 162 -2.32 21.48 1.95
CA GLU A 162 -3.54 20.80 2.41
C GLU A 162 -4.03 19.78 1.39
N LEU A 163 -4.08 18.52 1.77
CA LEU A 163 -4.54 17.42 0.92
C LEU A 163 -5.71 16.68 1.59
N PRO A 164 -6.96 17.00 1.22
CA PRO A 164 -8.13 16.32 1.73
C PRO A 164 -8.36 14.98 1.01
N PHE A 165 -8.56 13.91 1.79
CA PHE A 165 -8.94 12.59 1.30
C PHE A 165 -10.34 12.26 1.80
N PHE A 166 -11.31 12.21 0.90
CA PHE A 166 -12.73 11.99 1.21
C PHE A 166 -13.16 10.52 1.16
N SER A 167 -12.26 9.60 1.00
CA SER A 167 -12.58 8.18 0.94
C SER A 167 -11.77 7.37 1.95
N ASN A 168 -12.30 6.19 2.30
CA ASN A 168 -11.57 5.22 3.08
C ASN A 168 -10.11 5.14 2.62
N VAL A 169 -9.18 5.32 3.56
CA VAL A 169 -7.75 5.14 3.33
C VAL A 169 -7.41 3.67 3.61
N PRO A 170 -7.74 2.74 2.67
CA PRO A 170 -7.68 1.30 2.94
C PRO A 170 -6.24 0.79 3.08
N PHE A 171 -5.25 1.56 2.62
CA PHE A 171 -3.85 1.16 2.74
C PHE A 171 -3.38 1.12 4.19
N LEU A 172 -3.89 1.99 5.07
CA LEU A 172 -3.54 1.99 6.50
C LEU A 172 -4.04 0.74 7.25
N SER A 173 -5.02 0.02 6.72
CA SER A 173 -5.55 -1.18 7.35
C SER A 173 -4.88 -2.48 6.89
N LYS A 174 -4.02 -2.44 5.88
CA LYS A 174 -3.42 -3.61 5.23
C LYS A 174 -1.90 -3.69 5.33
N THR A 175 -1.25 -2.64 5.84
CA THR A 175 0.17 -2.66 6.14
C THR A 175 0.38 -3.33 7.50
N LYS A 176 0.70 -4.62 7.49
CA LYS A 176 1.18 -5.36 8.66
C LYS A 176 2.61 -5.77 8.45
#